data_1a0cf06aa141eb70e2eee87f70243853
#
_entry.id   1a0cf06aa141eb70e2eee87f70243853
#
_cell.length_a   1.000
_cell.length_b   1.000
_cell.length_c   1.000
_cell.angle_alpha   90.00
_cell.angle_beta   90.00
_cell.angle_gamma   90.00
#
_symmetry.space_group_name_H-M   'P 1'
#
loop_
_entity.id
_entity.type
_entity.pdbx_description
1 polymer ?
#
loop_
_entity_poly.entity_id
_entity_poly.type
_entity_poly.pdbx_seq_one_letter_code
_entity_poly.pdbx_strand_id
1 'polypeptide(L)'
;MEEINMRVLENCEPKQVFYYFEEICKIPHGSRNTKQISDYLVAFAKEHGFDYVQDEMNNVIIYKPATPGYENAPTVILQGHMDMVCEKRPDVQHDFEKDGLNLSVKDGYVTANGTTLGGDDGIAVAYALALLDSTDLPHPALEVLITVDEEIGLLGAVGLDCSVLKGKRMINMDSEAEGSLWISCAGGLSAVSHIPVARVDAEGEKLQIKVCGLMGGHSGSEIDKKRANANVVMGRFLYGLKREADYEIISMTGGQKDNAITREAVCDILVSKEEMDAVKAYASKVEKGLREEYDGSDKGISIQITEAGHESAKVLHPTSREKVLFYLMEVPFGIQKMSANIEGLVETSTNIGIVSLSEDEFFASSGVRSSVEAARNALSDKIQYLTEFLGGEYEIQGAYPAWEYRKESPLRDKMVEVYETMYGQKPEVVAIHAGLECGLFYKKIDGLDCVSLGTDMKDIHTSEEVLDIASTERVWKYLVKVLEELKD
;
A
#
# COMPACT_ATOMS: atom_id res chain seq x y z
N MET A 1 -31.98 -21.63 32.86
CA MET A 1 -32.28 -20.59 31.89
C MET A 1 -31.02 -20.48 31.05
N GLU A 2 -31.07 -21.02 29.86
CA GLU A 2 -30.01 -20.72 28.89
C GLU A 2 -30.03 -19.21 28.67
N GLU A 3 -28.95 -18.51 28.98
CA GLU A 3 -28.71 -17.17 28.52
C GLU A 3 -28.77 -17.27 27.00
N ILE A 4 -29.80 -16.72 26.38
CA ILE A 4 -29.84 -16.49 24.94
C ILE A 4 -28.71 -15.49 24.74
N ASN A 5 -27.57 -15.98 24.28
CA ASN A 5 -26.42 -15.16 23.94
C ASN A 5 -26.84 -14.36 22.70
N MET A 6 -27.39 -13.15 22.93
CA MET A 6 -27.81 -12.23 21.86
C MET A 6 -26.56 -11.88 21.07
N ARG A 7 -26.64 -12.01 19.76
CA ARG A 7 -25.56 -11.59 18.87
C ARG A 7 -25.33 -10.09 18.99
N VAL A 8 -24.09 -9.67 18.94
CA VAL A 8 -23.71 -8.24 19.07
C VAL A 8 -24.28 -7.42 17.91
N LEU A 9 -24.29 -7.99 16.70
CA LEU A 9 -24.70 -7.31 15.47
C LEU A 9 -26.13 -7.63 15.00
N GLU A 10 -26.95 -8.35 15.81
CA GLU A 10 -28.29 -8.80 15.41
C GLU A 10 -29.27 -7.69 15.01
N ASN A 11 -29.03 -6.46 15.49
CA ASN A 11 -29.84 -5.28 15.19
C ASN A 11 -29.27 -4.41 14.07
N CYS A 12 -28.14 -4.80 13.47
CA CYS A 12 -27.55 -4.10 12.33
C CYS A 12 -28.18 -4.57 11.02
N GLU A 13 -28.35 -3.64 10.07
CA GLU A 13 -28.80 -3.94 8.72
C GLU A 13 -27.66 -3.71 7.72
N PRO A 14 -27.49 -4.61 6.71
CA PRO A 14 -28.34 -5.77 6.36
C PRO A 14 -28.06 -6.96 7.30
N LYS A 15 -29.10 -7.57 7.82
CA LYS A 15 -28.98 -8.64 8.84
C LYS A 15 -28.08 -9.78 8.43
N GLN A 16 -28.23 -10.26 7.18
CA GLN A 16 -27.46 -11.41 6.72
C GLN A 16 -25.97 -11.07 6.55
N VAL A 17 -25.64 -9.85 6.13
CA VAL A 17 -24.25 -9.40 6.02
C VAL A 17 -23.61 -9.33 7.42
N PHE A 18 -24.25 -8.67 8.37
CA PHE A 18 -23.74 -8.57 9.73
C PHE A 18 -23.77 -9.91 10.49
N TYR A 19 -24.66 -10.82 10.12
CA TYR A 19 -24.60 -12.19 10.61
C TYR A 19 -23.29 -12.86 10.21
N TYR A 20 -22.91 -12.82 8.92
CA TYR A 20 -21.68 -13.45 8.45
C TYR A 20 -20.45 -12.68 8.93
N PHE A 21 -20.49 -11.37 8.99
CA PHE A 21 -19.40 -10.57 9.54
C PHE A 21 -19.11 -10.96 11.01
N GLU A 22 -20.14 -11.13 11.84
CA GLU A 22 -19.97 -11.60 13.22
C GLU A 22 -19.47 -13.04 13.29
N GLU A 23 -19.83 -13.91 12.36
CA GLU A 23 -19.33 -15.30 12.31
C GLU A 23 -17.82 -15.34 11.98
N ILE A 24 -17.38 -14.62 10.97
CA ILE A 24 -15.95 -14.59 10.61
C ILE A 24 -15.10 -13.95 11.69
N CYS A 25 -15.58 -12.92 12.37
CA CYS A 25 -14.90 -12.29 13.50
C CYS A 25 -14.68 -13.21 14.70
N LYS A 26 -15.40 -14.33 14.81
CA LYS A 26 -15.17 -15.37 15.84
C LYS A 26 -13.97 -16.27 15.51
N ILE A 27 -13.49 -16.24 14.28
CA ILE A 27 -12.40 -17.07 13.78
C ILE A 27 -11.13 -16.22 13.77
N PRO A 28 -10.03 -16.64 14.41
CA PRO A 28 -8.74 -15.99 14.23
C PRO A 28 -8.29 -16.07 12.78
N HIS A 29 -8.03 -14.90 12.16
CA HIS A 29 -7.73 -14.83 10.72
C HIS A 29 -6.71 -13.73 10.35
N GLY A 30 -5.75 -13.44 11.22
CA GLY A 30 -4.62 -12.60 10.87
C GLY A 30 -3.83 -13.18 9.69
N SER A 31 -3.10 -12.32 8.93
CA SER A 31 -2.22 -12.77 7.86
C SER A 31 -1.31 -13.92 8.31
N ARG A 32 -1.12 -14.94 7.50
CA ARG A 32 -0.47 -16.25 7.77
C ARG A 32 -1.23 -17.19 8.69
N ASN A 33 -2.33 -16.77 9.32
CA ASN A 33 -3.20 -17.61 10.14
C ASN A 33 -4.59 -17.82 9.50
N THR A 34 -4.65 -18.02 8.20
CA THR A 34 -5.88 -18.00 7.39
C THR A 34 -6.54 -19.38 7.21
N LYS A 35 -5.91 -20.46 7.68
CA LYS A 35 -6.44 -21.82 7.43
C LYS A 35 -7.84 -22.05 8.00
N GLN A 36 -8.13 -21.54 9.19
CA GLN A 36 -9.42 -21.77 9.85
C GLN A 36 -10.58 -21.05 9.12
N ILE A 37 -10.36 -19.79 8.71
CA ILE A 37 -11.37 -19.03 7.95
C ILE A 37 -11.55 -19.61 6.56
N SER A 38 -10.47 -20.03 5.89
CA SER A 38 -10.53 -20.73 4.61
C SER A 38 -11.34 -22.03 4.68
N ASP A 39 -11.13 -22.83 5.74
CA ASP A 39 -11.92 -24.06 5.98
C ASP A 39 -13.38 -23.76 6.31
N TYR A 40 -13.67 -22.65 6.99
CA TYR A 40 -15.03 -22.18 7.22
C TYR A 40 -15.75 -21.85 5.89
N LEU A 41 -15.09 -21.16 4.96
CA LEU A 41 -15.64 -20.86 3.63
C LEU A 41 -15.89 -22.15 2.82
N VAL A 42 -15.00 -23.13 2.90
CA VAL A 42 -15.17 -24.44 2.27
C VAL A 42 -16.35 -25.22 2.91
N ALA A 43 -16.48 -25.17 4.25
CA ALA A 43 -17.61 -25.80 4.94
C ALA A 43 -18.95 -25.16 4.51
N PHE A 44 -18.99 -23.82 4.42
CA PHE A 44 -20.13 -23.07 3.91
C PHE A 44 -20.51 -23.51 2.49
N ALA A 45 -19.54 -23.58 1.57
CA ALA A 45 -19.80 -24.02 0.20
C ALA A 45 -20.39 -25.43 0.15
N LYS A 46 -19.87 -26.38 0.95
CA LYS A 46 -20.39 -27.76 1.06
C LYS A 46 -21.82 -27.80 1.59
N GLU A 47 -22.11 -27.04 2.64
CA GLU A 47 -23.44 -26.99 3.26
C GLU A 47 -24.51 -26.49 2.27
N HIS A 48 -24.16 -25.51 1.43
CA HIS A 48 -25.06 -24.94 0.41
C HIS A 48 -25.00 -25.70 -0.92
N GLY A 49 -24.17 -26.74 -1.06
CA GLY A 49 -24.06 -27.55 -2.26
C GLY A 49 -23.41 -26.83 -3.45
N PHE A 50 -22.53 -25.85 -3.20
CA PHE A 50 -21.78 -25.15 -4.23
C PHE A 50 -20.49 -25.89 -4.58
N ASP A 51 -20.10 -25.83 -5.85
CA ASP A 51 -18.77 -26.17 -6.29
C ASP A 51 -17.77 -25.14 -5.74
N TYR A 52 -16.57 -25.59 -5.41
CA TYR A 52 -15.52 -24.74 -4.85
C TYR A 52 -14.12 -25.23 -5.22
N VAL A 53 -13.14 -24.33 -5.11
CA VAL A 53 -11.70 -24.62 -5.11
C VAL A 53 -11.10 -24.02 -3.85
N GLN A 54 -10.26 -24.78 -3.16
CA GLN A 54 -9.34 -24.30 -2.11
C GLN A 54 -7.95 -24.67 -2.58
N ASP A 55 -7.07 -23.68 -2.77
CA ASP A 55 -5.71 -23.93 -3.22
C ASP A 55 -4.75 -24.23 -2.05
N GLU A 56 -3.48 -24.50 -2.37
CA GLU A 56 -2.45 -24.82 -1.39
C GLU A 56 -2.10 -23.63 -0.48
N MET A 57 -2.40 -22.41 -0.90
CA MET A 57 -2.21 -21.19 -0.11
C MET A 57 -3.41 -20.85 0.77
N ASN A 58 -4.51 -21.59 0.68
CA ASN A 58 -5.80 -21.37 1.31
C ASN A 58 -6.69 -20.28 0.63
N ASN A 59 -6.38 -19.81 -0.57
CA ASN A 59 -7.36 -19.05 -1.34
C ASN A 59 -8.59 -19.90 -1.60
N VAL A 60 -9.79 -19.29 -1.60
CA VAL A 60 -11.04 -20.01 -1.84
C VAL A 60 -11.81 -19.37 -2.99
N ILE A 61 -12.29 -20.21 -3.93
CA ILE A 61 -13.23 -19.82 -4.98
C ILE A 61 -14.49 -20.62 -4.80
N ILE A 62 -15.65 -19.95 -4.76
CA ILE A 62 -16.98 -20.60 -4.67
C ILE A 62 -17.80 -20.21 -5.90
N TYR A 63 -18.42 -21.20 -6.54
CA TYR A 63 -19.18 -21.00 -7.77
C TYR A 63 -20.69 -21.09 -7.50
N LYS A 64 -21.43 -20.00 -7.80
CA LYS A 64 -22.89 -19.98 -7.71
C LYS A 64 -23.48 -19.87 -9.12
N PRO A 65 -24.40 -20.79 -9.53
CA PRO A 65 -25.09 -20.70 -10.81
C PRO A 65 -25.90 -19.41 -10.96
N ALA A 66 -26.10 -18.96 -12.20
CA ALA A 66 -26.99 -17.85 -12.50
C ALA A 66 -28.43 -18.11 -12.04
N THR A 67 -29.11 -17.08 -11.60
CA THR A 67 -30.54 -17.13 -11.32
C THR A 67 -31.36 -17.17 -12.62
N PRO A 68 -32.63 -17.65 -12.59
CA PRO A 68 -33.50 -17.68 -13.77
C PRO A 68 -33.57 -16.33 -14.49
N GLY A 69 -33.29 -16.35 -15.80
CA GLY A 69 -33.26 -15.18 -16.67
C GLY A 69 -31.87 -14.53 -16.81
N TYR A 70 -30.85 -15.11 -16.18
CA TYR A 70 -29.42 -14.64 -16.26
C TYR A 70 -28.51 -15.73 -16.83
N GLU A 71 -29.03 -16.83 -17.37
CA GLU A 71 -28.25 -17.99 -17.81
C GLU A 71 -27.26 -17.65 -18.94
N ASN A 72 -27.55 -16.61 -19.71
CA ASN A 72 -26.68 -16.12 -20.79
C ASN A 72 -25.86 -14.89 -20.43
N ALA A 73 -26.06 -14.33 -19.23
CA ALA A 73 -25.29 -13.18 -18.78
C ALA A 73 -23.82 -13.59 -18.50
N PRO A 74 -22.84 -12.74 -18.83
CA PRO A 74 -21.44 -13.02 -18.51
C PRO A 74 -21.23 -13.19 -17.01
N THR A 75 -20.44 -14.19 -16.64
CA THR A 75 -20.06 -14.46 -15.25
C THR A 75 -19.38 -13.25 -14.60
N VAL A 76 -19.72 -12.99 -13.35
CA VAL A 76 -19.13 -11.92 -12.52
C VAL A 76 -18.27 -12.56 -11.43
N ILE A 77 -17.04 -12.06 -11.29
CA ILE A 77 -16.15 -12.38 -10.17
C ILE A 77 -16.39 -11.34 -9.07
N LEU A 78 -16.71 -11.81 -7.86
CA LEU A 78 -16.72 -11.01 -6.65
C LEU A 78 -15.44 -11.31 -5.88
N GLN A 79 -14.65 -10.30 -5.53
CA GLN A 79 -13.33 -10.52 -4.96
C GLN A 79 -13.11 -9.67 -3.71
N GLY A 80 -12.47 -10.26 -2.71
CA GLY A 80 -11.96 -9.67 -1.50
C GLY A 80 -10.94 -10.58 -0.83
N HIS A 81 -10.36 -10.18 0.30
CA HIS A 81 -9.43 -11.00 1.05
C HIS A 81 -9.96 -11.39 2.44
N MET A 82 -9.44 -12.49 2.99
CA MET A 82 -9.94 -13.02 4.27
C MET A 82 -9.01 -12.78 5.44
N ASP A 83 -7.78 -12.33 5.21
CA ASP A 83 -6.85 -12.00 6.28
C ASP A 83 -7.03 -10.56 6.76
N MET A 84 -6.46 -10.24 7.89
CA MET A 84 -6.51 -8.91 8.50
C MET A 84 -5.18 -8.56 9.17
N VAL A 85 -4.91 -7.25 9.29
CA VAL A 85 -3.82 -6.73 10.12
C VAL A 85 -4.13 -6.96 11.60
N CYS A 86 -3.14 -7.42 12.37
CA CYS A 86 -3.25 -7.75 13.78
C CYS A 86 -2.59 -6.68 14.67
N GLU A 87 -3.34 -5.63 15.03
CA GLU A 87 -2.88 -4.57 15.94
C GLU A 87 -3.79 -4.47 17.16
N LYS A 88 -3.21 -4.15 18.33
CA LYS A 88 -3.97 -3.95 19.56
C LYS A 88 -3.37 -2.87 20.45
N ARG A 89 -4.20 -2.26 21.29
CA ARG A 89 -3.71 -1.34 22.32
C ARG A 89 -2.83 -2.09 23.33
N PRO A 90 -1.82 -1.42 23.91
CA PRO A 90 -0.91 -2.04 24.89
C PRO A 90 -1.59 -2.58 26.16
N ASP A 91 -2.74 -2.03 26.52
CA ASP A 91 -3.54 -2.40 27.70
C ASP A 91 -4.49 -3.58 27.44
N VAL A 92 -4.63 -4.05 26.19
CA VAL A 92 -5.55 -5.11 25.80
C VAL A 92 -4.84 -6.47 25.77
N GLN A 93 -5.43 -7.45 26.46
CA GLN A 93 -5.00 -8.84 26.39
C GLN A 93 -5.80 -9.56 25.30
N HIS A 94 -5.15 -9.90 24.20
CA HIS A 94 -5.73 -10.62 23.06
C HIS A 94 -4.64 -11.43 22.35
N ASP A 95 -4.94 -12.66 21.97
CA ASP A 95 -4.06 -13.56 21.22
C ASP A 95 -4.67 -13.78 19.82
N PHE A 96 -4.22 -13.04 18.83
CA PHE A 96 -4.72 -13.12 17.45
C PHE A 96 -4.55 -14.50 16.79
N GLU A 97 -3.74 -15.40 17.38
CA GLU A 97 -3.62 -16.77 16.87
C GLU A 97 -4.77 -17.69 17.36
N LYS A 98 -5.52 -17.27 18.40
CA LYS A 98 -6.47 -18.15 19.08
C LYS A 98 -7.82 -17.52 19.37
N ASP A 99 -7.84 -16.21 19.62
CA ASP A 99 -9.03 -15.53 20.11
C ASP A 99 -9.78 -14.88 18.94
N GLY A 100 -11.10 -15.04 18.92
CA GLY A 100 -11.97 -14.24 18.06
C GLY A 100 -12.08 -12.79 18.56
N LEU A 101 -12.50 -11.88 17.69
CA LEU A 101 -12.60 -10.46 17.99
C LEU A 101 -13.77 -10.16 18.95
N ASN A 102 -13.56 -9.22 19.86
CA ASN A 102 -14.57 -8.76 20.80
C ASN A 102 -15.31 -7.53 20.25
N LEU A 103 -16.38 -7.79 19.51
CA LEU A 103 -17.14 -6.75 18.81
C LEU A 103 -18.00 -5.87 19.75
N SER A 104 -18.22 -4.64 19.35
CA SER A 104 -19.26 -3.76 19.90
C SER A 104 -19.81 -2.81 18.83
N VAL A 105 -21.00 -2.27 19.09
CA VAL A 105 -21.63 -1.24 18.28
C VAL A 105 -21.64 0.07 19.07
N LYS A 106 -21.07 1.13 18.49
CA LYS A 106 -21.00 2.44 19.11
C LYS A 106 -21.21 3.54 18.06
N ASP A 107 -22.13 4.45 18.35
CA ASP A 107 -22.40 5.66 17.54
C ASP A 107 -22.62 5.37 16.03
N GLY A 108 -23.23 4.22 15.68
CA GLY A 108 -23.49 3.82 14.29
C GLY A 108 -22.34 3.07 13.63
N TYR A 109 -21.29 2.75 14.37
CA TYR A 109 -20.14 1.98 13.89
C TYR A 109 -20.01 0.65 14.60
N VAL A 110 -19.50 -0.36 13.88
CA VAL A 110 -18.95 -1.60 14.47
C VAL A 110 -17.48 -1.36 14.77
N THR A 111 -17.02 -1.84 15.93
CA THR A 111 -15.61 -1.80 16.35
C THR A 111 -15.26 -3.05 17.14
N ALA A 112 -13.99 -3.39 17.20
CA ALA A 112 -13.43 -4.38 18.11
C ALA A 112 -12.81 -3.67 19.34
N ASN A 113 -13.07 -4.16 20.54
CA ASN A 113 -12.74 -3.48 21.79
C ASN A 113 -11.22 -3.42 22.06
N GLY A 114 -10.52 -2.57 21.33
CA GLY A 114 -9.09 -2.27 21.49
C GLY A 114 -8.15 -3.16 20.66
N THR A 115 -8.70 -3.81 19.64
CA THR A 115 -7.96 -4.48 18.57
C THR A 115 -8.38 -3.92 17.22
N THR A 116 -7.65 -4.22 16.14
CA THR A 116 -8.17 -4.10 14.77
C THR A 116 -9.48 -4.86 14.64
N LEU A 117 -10.37 -4.40 13.75
CA LEU A 117 -11.70 -4.98 13.52
C LEU A 117 -11.68 -6.04 12.40
N GLY A 118 -10.77 -5.89 11.43
CA GLY A 118 -10.79 -6.68 10.19
C GLY A 118 -12.01 -6.37 9.33
N GLY A 119 -12.51 -5.14 9.38
CA GLY A 119 -13.50 -4.62 8.44
C GLY A 119 -12.94 -4.67 7.03
N ASP A 120 -11.69 -4.28 6.89
CA ASP A 120 -10.76 -4.49 5.79
C ASP A 120 -10.15 -5.90 5.91
N ASP A 121 -10.54 -6.91 5.08
CA ASP A 121 -11.63 -6.87 4.09
C ASP A 121 -12.73 -7.89 4.45
N GLY A 122 -12.91 -8.15 5.77
CA GLY A 122 -13.94 -9.08 6.26
C GLY A 122 -15.36 -8.71 5.82
N ILE A 123 -15.61 -7.41 5.51
CA ILE A 123 -16.92 -6.99 5.02
C ILE A 123 -17.18 -7.50 3.59
N ALA A 124 -16.18 -7.58 2.72
CA ALA A 124 -16.32 -8.21 1.42
C ALA A 124 -16.66 -9.71 1.54
N VAL A 125 -15.98 -10.40 2.46
CA VAL A 125 -16.29 -11.81 2.75
C VAL A 125 -17.75 -11.94 3.21
N ALA A 126 -18.22 -11.04 4.09
CA ALA A 126 -19.60 -11.05 4.57
C ALA A 126 -20.63 -10.75 3.46
N TYR A 127 -20.35 -9.78 2.57
CA TYR A 127 -21.18 -9.53 1.38
C TYR A 127 -21.26 -10.75 0.47
N ALA A 128 -20.12 -11.37 0.21
CA ALA A 128 -20.03 -12.56 -0.63
C ALA A 128 -20.85 -13.72 -0.04
N LEU A 129 -20.71 -14.01 1.26
CA LEU A 129 -21.46 -15.07 1.93
C LEU A 129 -22.97 -14.78 1.93
N ALA A 130 -23.39 -13.53 2.18
CA ALA A 130 -24.80 -13.14 2.14
C ALA A 130 -25.40 -13.29 0.74
N LEU A 131 -24.65 -12.97 -0.33
CA LEU A 131 -25.08 -13.21 -1.72
C LEU A 131 -25.16 -14.71 -2.04
N LEU A 132 -24.18 -15.49 -1.59
CA LEU A 132 -24.16 -16.94 -1.79
C LEU A 132 -25.34 -17.62 -1.09
N ASP A 133 -25.70 -17.22 0.12
CA ASP A 133 -26.82 -17.77 0.90
C ASP A 133 -28.19 -17.35 0.35
N SER A 134 -28.27 -16.22 -0.37
CA SER A 134 -29.53 -15.72 -0.89
C SER A 134 -30.17 -16.64 -1.92
N THR A 135 -31.51 -16.78 -1.89
CA THR A 135 -32.28 -17.57 -2.83
C THR A 135 -33.19 -16.73 -3.74
N ASP A 136 -33.31 -15.44 -3.46
CA ASP A 136 -34.25 -14.51 -4.09
C ASP A 136 -33.62 -13.31 -4.78
N LEU A 137 -32.31 -13.11 -4.62
CA LEU A 137 -31.58 -12.03 -5.28
C LEU A 137 -31.21 -12.43 -6.72
N PRO A 138 -31.62 -11.66 -7.76
CA PRO A 138 -31.28 -11.96 -9.14
C PRO A 138 -29.82 -11.61 -9.44
N HIS A 139 -29.09 -12.52 -10.10
CA HIS A 139 -27.67 -12.32 -10.44
C HIS A 139 -27.21 -13.22 -11.60
N PRO A 140 -26.18 -12.81 -12.37
CA PRO A 140 -25.43 -13.70 -13.27
C PRO A 140 -24.76 -14.85 -12.51
N ALA A 141 -24.15 -15.80 -13.22
CA ALA A 141 -23.26 -16.75 -12.56
C ALA A 141 -22.17 -15.99 -11.78
N LEU A 142 -21.92 -16.40 -10.53
CA LEU A 142 -20.93 -15.77 -9.66
C LEU A 142 -19.74 -16.70 -9.44
N GLU A 143 -18.55 -16.12 -9.46
CA GLU A 143 -17.30 -16.69 -8.99
C GLU A 143 -16.83 -15.83 -7.81
N VAL A 144 -17.03 -16.31 -6.59
CA VAL A 144 -16.62 -15.62 -5.38
C VAL A 144 -15.18 -16.02 -5.07
N LEU A 145 -14.26 -15.11 -5.26
CA LEU A 145 -12.83 -15.28 -5.04
C LEU A 145 -12.41 -14.57 -3.75
N ILE A 146 -12.01 -15.33 -2.74
CA ILE A 146 -11.49 -14.80 -1.48
C ILE A 146 -10.04 -15.22 -1.32
N THR A 147 -9.15 -14.24 -1.29
CA THR A 147 -7.70 -14.42 -1.21
C THR A 147 -7.20 -14.40 0.23
N VAL A 148 -5.92 -14.74 0.40
CA VAL A 148 -5.20 -14.74 1.68
C VAL A 148 -3.96 -13.87 1.62
N ASP A 149 -3.48 -13.42 2.79
CA ASP A 149 -2.20 -12.74 2.93
C ASP A 149 -2.04 -11.52 1.99
N GLU A 150 -3.15 -10.79 1.77
CA GLU A 150 -3.17 -9.53 1.04
C GLU A 150 -2.28 -8.52 1.75
N GLU A 151 -2.49 -8.33 3.05
CA GLU A 151 -1.91 -7.33 3.94
C GLU A 151 -0.38 -7.43 4.11
N ILE A 152 0.19 -8.54 3.71
CA ILE A 152 1.64 -8.79 3.78
C ILE A 152 2.30 -8.94 2.42
N GLY A 153 1.65 -8.40 1.37
CA GLY A 153 2.22 -8.30 0.02
C GLY A 153 1.46 -9.05 -1.07
N LEU A 154 0.13 -9.16 -0.98
CA LEU A 154 -0.74 -9.74 -2.00
C LEU A 154 -0.43 -11.22 -2.30
N LEU A 155 0.09 -11.97 -1.30
CA LEU A 155 0.72 -13.27 -1.53
C LEU A 155 -0.26 -14.30 -2.09
N GLY A 156 -1.52 -14.31 -1.61
CA GLY A 156 -2.56 -15.19 -2.12
C GLY A 156 -2.84 -14.96 -3.60
N ALA A 157 -3.04 -13.70 -3.99
CA ALA A 157 -3.28 -13.33 -5.38
C ALA A 157 -2.05 -13.59 -6.27
N VAL A 158 -0.82 -13.42 -5.74
CA VAL A 158 0.42 -13.77 -6.47
C VAL A 158 0.46 -15.26 -6.78
N GLY A 159 0.12 -16.13 -5.81
CA GLY A 159 0.18 -17.58 -5.97
C GLY A 159 -1.01 -18.20 -6.72
N LEU A 160 -2.15 -17.52 -6.80
CA LEU A 160 -3.38 -18.05 -7.34
C LEU A 160 -3.26 -18.42 -8.83
N ASP A 161 -3.73 -19.62 -9.20
CA ASP A 161 -3.99 -20.00 -10.60
C ASP A 161 -5.35 -19.47 -11.05
N CYS A 162 -5.35 -18.37 -11.81
CA CYS A 162 -6.56 -17.76 -12.34
C CYS A 162 -7.18 -18.52 -13.54
N SER A 163 -6.59 -19.62 -14.03
CA SER A 163 -7.11 -20.39 -15.17
C SER A 163 -8.46 -21.07 -14.86
N VAL A 164 -8.77 -21.23 -13.58
CA VAL A 164 -10.03 -21.80 -13.08
C VAL A 164 -11.20 -20.81 -13.14
N LEU A 165 -10.93 -19.51 -13.29
CA LEU A 165 -11.93 -18.45 -13.41
C LEU A 165 -12.37 -18.27 -14.87
N LYS A 166 -13.68 -18.13 -15.09
CA LYS A 166 -14.30 -17.91 -16.40
C LYS A 166 -14.74 -16.47 -16.60
N GLY A 167 -15.04 -15.78 -15.49
CA GLY A 167 -15.48 -14.40 -15.48
C GLY A 167 -14.44 -13.45 -16.05
N LYS A 168 -14.93 -12.42 -16.76
CA LYS A 168 -14.12 -11.30 -17.28
C LYS A 168 -14.61 -9.96 -16.75
N ARG A 169 -15.59 -9.97 -15.86
CA ARG A 169 -16.09 -8.82 -15.10
C ARG A 169 -15.79 -9.08 -13.63
N MET A 170 -15.03 -8.22 -12.99
CA MET A 170 -14.66 -8.36 -11.57
C MET A 170 -15.14 -7.14 -10.80
N ILE A 171 -15.86 -7.39 -9.72
CA ILE A 171 -16.16 -6.41 -8.70
C ILE A 171 -15.29 -6.78 -7.49
N ASN A 172 -14.22 -6.03 -7.27
CA ASN A 172 -13.44 -6.10 -6.05
C ASN A 172 -14.16 -5.26 -4.98
N MET A 173 -14.15 -5.71 -3.73
CA MET A 173 -14.93 -5.10 -2.65
C MET A 173 -14.05 -4.58 -1.51
N ASP A 174 -12.81 -4.28 -1.83
CA ASP A 174 -11.70 -3.96 -0.94
C ASP A 174 -11.35 -2.46 -0.95
N SER A 175 -12.36 -1.60 -1.10
CA SER A 175 -12.23 -0.15 -0.96
C SER A 175 -12.88 0.34 0.33
N GLU A 176 -12.42 1.48 0.84
CA GLU A 176 -12.76 1.98 2.17
C GLU A 176 -13.67 3.22 2.14
N ALA A 177 -14.22 3.55 0.96
CA ALA A 177 -15.02 4.76 0.78
C ALA A 177 -16.26 4.50 -0.06
N GLU A 178 -17.43 4.72 0.54
CA GLU A 178 -18.72 4.68 -0.16
C GLU A 178 -18.79 5.77 -1.24
N GLY A 179 -19.40 5.43 -2.36
CA GLY A 179 -19.58 6.38 -3.47
C GLY A 179 -18.37 6.61 -4.32
N SER A 180 -17.26 5.90 -4.05
CA SER A 180 -16.07 5.88 -4.88
C SER A 180 -15.97 4.57 -5.64
N LEU A 181 -15.66 4.65 -6.94
CA LEU A 181 -15.34 3.51 -7.80
C LEU A 181 -13.87 3.59 -8.20
N TRP A 182 -13.07 2.66 -7.72
CA TRP A 182 -11.67 2.58 -8.07
C TRP A 182 -11.50 1.81 -9.37
N ILE A 183 -10.71 2.36 -10.30
CA ILE A 183 -10.60 1.86 -11.68
C ILE A 183 -9.16 1.73 -12.18
N SER A 184 -8.21 2.02 -11.34
CA SER A 184 -6.78 1.91 -11.64
C SER A 184 -5.96 1.97 -10.35
N CYS A 185 -4.87 1.23 -10.30
CA CYS A 185 -3.89 1.34 -9.23
C CYS A 185 -2.46 1.29 -9.76
N ALA A 186 -1.50 1.80 -8.98
CA ALA A 186 -0.10 1.72 -9.36
C ALA A 186 0.46 0.32 -9.12
N GLY A 187 1.23 -0.19 -10.09
CA GLY A 187 2.22 -1.21 -9.84
C GLY A 187 3.47 -0.63 -9.19
N GLY A 188 4.27 -1.46 -8.57
CA GLY A 188 5.48 -1.02 -7.89
C GLY A 188 6.62 -2.01 -7.99
N LEU A 189 7.80 -1.55 -7.60
CA LEU A 189 9.00 -2.34 -7.36
C LEU A 189 9.97 -1.58 -6.47
N SER A 190 10.86 -2.30 -5.81
CA SER A 190 12.02 -1.74 -5.15
C SER A 190 13.23 -1.82 -6.09
N ALA A 191 13.73 -0.65 -6.48
CA ALA A 191 14.94 -0.49 -7.28
C ALA A 191 16.14 -0.40 -6.34
N VAL A 192 16.93 -1.47 -6.27
CA VAL A 192 18.04 -1.61 -5.32
C VAL A 192 19.37 -1.44 -6.04
N SER A 193 20.22 -0.55 -5.50
CA SER A 193 21.52 -0.21 -6.05
C SER A 193 22.63 -0.54 -5.05
N HIS A 194 23.62 -1.29 -5.50
CA HIS A 194 24.82 -1.69 -4.79
C HIS A 194 26.03 -1.07 -5.48
N ILE A 195 26.62 0.00 -4.93
CA ILE A 195 27.73 0.72 -5.55
C ILE A 195 29.00 0.48 -4.74
N PRO A 196 30.03 -0.18 -5.30
CA PRO A 196 31.26 -0.45 -4.60
C PRO A 196 32.03 0.84 -4.31
N VAL A 197 32.52 0.95 -3.07
CA VAL A 197 33.31 2.08 -2.60
C VAL A 197 34.67 1.63 -2.07
N ALA A 198 35.68 2.47 -2.22
CA ALA A 198 36.99 2.32 -1.62
C ALA A 198 37.18 3.33 -0.50
N ARG A 199 38.01 3.00 0.47
CA ARG A 199 38.33 3.85 1.61
C ARG A 199 39.82 4.12 1.75
N VAL A 200 40.12 5.21 2.41
CA VAL A 200 41.47 5.62 2.79
C VAL A 200 41.48 6.02 4.25
N ASP A 201 42.66 5.94 4.90
CA ASP A 201 42.83 6.45 6.26
C ASP A 201 42.92 7.97 6.24
N ALA A 202 42.23 8.63 7.15
CA ALA A 202 42.29 10.07 7.37
C ALA A 202 42.15 10.40 8.86
N GLU A 203 42.57 11.59 9.24
CA GLU A 203 42.42 12.11 10.61
C GLU A 203 41.86 13.54 10.55
N GLY A 204 41.08 13.92 11.55
CA GLY A 204 40.48 15.25 11.62
C GLY A 204 39.42 15.35 12.72
N GLU A 205 38.74 16.48 12.76
CA GLU A 205 37.62 16.70 13.67
C GLU A 205 36.38 16.03 13.10
N LYS A 206 35.78 15.13 13.85
CA LYS A 206 34.57 14.45 13.45
C LYS A 206 33.34 15.30 13.73
N LEU A 207 32.54 15.50 12.71
CA LEU A 207 31.23 16.13 12.81
C LEU A 207 30.16 15.13 12.35
N GLN A 208 29.08 15.02 13.12
CA GLN A 208 27.88 14.33 12.70
C GLN A 208 26.87 15.35 12.16
N ILE A 209 26.42 15.13 10.96
CA ILE A 209 25.36 15.90 10.29
C ILE A 209 24.08 15.09 10.37
N LYS A 210 23.03 15.67 10.95
CA LYS A 210 21.70 15.04 10.99
C LYS A 210 20.68 15.95 10.32
N VAL A 211 20.05 15.45 9.26
CA VAL A 211 18.83 16.02 8.66
C VAL A 211 17.65 15.37 9.37
N CYS A 212 16.76 16.17 9.96
CA CYS A 212 15.62 15.67 10.74
C CYS A 212 14.45 16.66 10.78
N GLY A 213 13.38 16.29 11.50
CA GLY A 213 12.17 17.12 11.65
C GLY A 213 11.24 17.09 10.43
N LEU A 214 11.41 16.14 9.53
CA LEU A 214 10.56 15.94 8.36
C LEU A 214 9.32 15.12 8.72
N MET A 215 8.21 15.41 8.02
CA MET A 215 6.92 14.73 8.23
C MET A 215 6.96 13.25 7.80
N GLY A 216 7.65 12.94 6.69
CA GLY A 216 7.60 11.60 6.10
C GLY A 216 6.23 11.28 5.52
N GLY A 217 5.89 9.99 5.44
CA GLY A 217 4.61 9.49 4.95
C GLY A 217 4.78 8.34 3.97
N HIS A 218 3.67 7.79 3.48
CA HIS A 218 3.69 6.70 2.50
C HIS A 218 4.13 7.21 1.13
N SER A 219 5.12 6.54 0.51
CA SER A 219 5.71 6.97 -0.76
C SER A 219 4.80 6.81 -1.98
N GLY A 220 3.66 6.16 -1.83
CA GLY A 220 2.60 6.05 -2.83
C GLY A 220 1.49 7.08 -2.58
N SER A 221 0.58 6.80 -1.66
CA SER A 221 -0.63 7.60 -1.40
C SER A 221 -0.37 9.04 -0.93
N GLU A 222 0.82 9.35 -0.44
CA GLU A 222 1.14 10.70 0.06
C GLU A 222 2.29 11.40 -0.70
N ILE A 223 2.74 10.85 -1.83
CA ILE A 223 3.81 11.47 -2.65
C ILE A 223 3.37 12.80 -3.24
N ASP A 224 2.07 12.99 -3.44
CA ASP A 224 1.43 14.23 -3.89
C ASP A 224 1.56 15.39 -2.88
N LYS A 225 1.78 15.09 -1.61
CA LYS A 225 1.99 16.08 -0.54
C LYS A 225 3.30 16.84 -0.67
N LYS A 226 4.17 16.44 -1.61
CA LYS A 226 5.45 17.12 -1.94
C LYS A 226 6.35 17.33 -0.72
N ARG A 227 6.36 16.36 0.20
CA ARG A 227 7.19 16.39 1.41
C ARG A 227 8.67 16.22 1.08
N ALA A 228 9.52 16.79 1.92
CA ALA A 228 10.97 16.61 1.84
C ALA A 228 11.36 15.16 2.14
N ASN A 229 12.43 14.69 1.49
CA ASN A 229 13.09 13.41 1.78
C ASN A 229 14.48 13.68 2.34
N ALA A 230 14.78 13.14 3.51
CA ALA A 230 16.04 13.41 4.22
C ALA A 230 17.28 12.93 3.45
N ASN A 231 17.19 11.84 2.68
CA ASN A 231 18.30 11.35 1.85
C ASN A 231 18.63 12.33 0.72
N VAL A 232 17.61 12.87 0.08
CA VAL A 232 17.76 13.90 -0.97
C VAL A 232 18.34 15.19 -0.39
N VAL A 233 17.83 15.62 0.76
CA VAL A 233 18.33 16.82 1.46
C VAL A 233 19.80 16.62 1.87
N MET A 234 20.17 15.44 2.39
CA MET A 234 21.56 15.12 2.76
C MET A 234 22.47 15.17 1.53
N GLY A 235 22.07 14.60 0.40
CA GLY A 235 22.81 14.67 -0.87
C GLY A 235 23.05 16.12 -1.31
N ARG A 236 22.00 16.95 -1.31
CA ARG A 236 22.08 18.39 -1.64
C ARG A 236 23.03 19.14 -0.67
N PHE A 237 22.93 18.85 0.62
CA PHE A 237 23.77 19.45 1.63
C PHE A 237 25.25 19.12 1.40
N LEU A 238 25.58 17.84 1.28
CA LEU A 238 26.97 17.39 1.09
C LEU A 238 27.56 17.90 -0.22
N TYR A 239 26.80 17.88 -1.32
CA TYR A 239 27.27 18.42 -2.59
C TYR A 239 27.56 19.93 -2.50
N GLY A 240 26.69 20.68 -1.85
CA GLY A 240 26.88 22.14 -1.69
C GLY A 240 28.02 22.47 -0.73
N LEU A 241 28.24 21.66 0.31
CA LEU A 241 29.30 21.82 1.28
C LEU A 241 30.70 21.84 0.63
N LYS A 242 30.94 21.12 -0.45
CA LYS A 242 32.19 21.10 -1.23
C LYS A 242 32.68 22.49 -1.66
N ARG A 243 31.81 23.51 -1.66
CA ARG A 243 32.16 24.88 -2.06
C ARG A 243 32.56 25.76 -0.88
N GLU A 244 32.26 25.30 0.32
CA GLU A 244 32.41 26.08 1.57
C GLU A 244 33.49 25.50 2.48
N ALA A 245 33.70 24.16 2.41
CA ALA A 245 34.65 23.45 3.25
C ALA A 245 35.18 22.18 2.57
N ASP A 246 36.42 21.80 2.85
CA ASP A 246 36.96 20.48 2.53
C ASP A 246 36.51 19.48 3.61
N TYR A 247 35.97 18.33 3.19
CA TYR A 247 35.48 17.30 4.10
C TYR A 247 35.64 15.89 3.51
N GLU A 248 35.67 14.91 4.39
CA GLU A 248 35.67 13.49 4.00
C GLU A 248 34.49 12.73 4.66
N ILE A 249 33.87 11.78 3.96
CA ILE A 249 32.71 11.03 4.46
C ILE A 249 33.19 9.75 5.16
N ILE A 250 32.77 9.55 6.42
CA ILE A 250 33.01 8.34 7.20
C ILE A 250 31.84 7.36 7.00
N SER A 251 30.59 7.80 7.26
CA SER A 251 29.41 6.98 7.26
C SER A 251 28.19 7.75 6.79
N MET A 252 27.18 7.03 6.31
CA MET A 252 25.89 7.60 5.98
C MET A 252 24.80 6.56 6.18
N THR A 253 23.67 6.99 6.76
CA THR A 253 22.45 6.19 6.87
C THR A 253 21.22 7.08 6.75
N GLY A 254 20.14 6.56 6.15
CA GLY A 254 18.86 7.26 6.10
C GLY A 254 17.72 6.35 5.67
N GLY A 255 16.61 6.41 6.42
CA GLY A 255 15.42 5.61 6.19
C GLY A 255 15.55 4.14 6.62
N GLN A 256 14.40 3.45 6.68
CA GLN A 256 14.29 2.04 7.08
C GLN A 256 13.41 1.22 6.13
N LYS A 257 12.56 1.89 5.35
CA LYS A 257 11.63 1.27 4.39
C LYS A 257 11.60 2.07 3.10
N ASP A 258 11.62 1.42 1.97
CA ASP A 258 11.58 2.05 0.64
C ASP A 258 10.19 2.63 0.29
N ASN A 259 9.14 2.08 0.89
CA ASN A 259 7.77 2.58 0.75
C ASN A 259 7.44 3.76 1.68
N ALA A 260 8.42 4.28 2.42
CA ALA A 260 8.25 5.45 3.28
C ALA A 260 9.15 6.61 2.84
N ILE A 261 8.61 7.84 2.83
CA ILE A 261 9.38 9.07 2.60
C ILE A 261 10.30 9.27 3.81
N THR A 262 11.60 9.31 3.56
CA THR A 262 12.63 9.31 4.62
C THR A 262 12.57 10.57 5.47
N ARG A 263 12.40 10.40 6.78
CA ARG A 263 12.23 11.49 7.76
C ARG A 263 13.55 11.98 8.34
N GLU A 264 14.55 11.12 8.40
CA GLU A 264 15.86 11.41 8.99
C GLU A 264 17.00 10.77 8.18
N ALA A 265 18.09 11.49 8.05
CA ALA A 265 19.35 10.98 7.51
C ALA A 265 20.50 11.49 8.36
N VAL A 266 21.52 10.65 8.54
CA VAL A 266 22.71 10.95 9.34
C VAL A 266 23.96 10.69 8.50
N CYS A 267 24.91 11.59 8.56
CA CYS A 267 26.22 11.44 7.90
C CYS A 267 27.33 11.90 8.86
N ASP A 268 28.34 11.06 9.09
CA ASP A 268 29.54 11.43 9.80
C ASP A 268 30.63 11.83 8.80
N ILE A 269 31.27 12.98 9.06
CA ILE A 269 32.34 13.49 8.23
C ILE A 269 33.60 13.83 9.08
N LEU A 270 34.76 13.84 8.45
CA LEU A 270 35.99 14.47 8.99
C LEU A 270 36.22 15.80 8.27
N VAL A 271 36.65 16.78 9.04
CA VAL A 271 37.10 18.09 8.55
C VAL A 271 38.35 18.54 9.27
N SER A 272 39.07 19.51 8.72
CA SER A 272 40.09 20.18 9.50
C SER A 272 39.46 21.08 10.60
N LYS A 273 40.21 21.41 11.62
CA LYS A 273 39.71 22.26 12.70
C LYS A 273 39.29 23.65 12.19
N GLU A 274 39.98 24.14 11.19
CA GLU A 274 39.74 25.43 10.54
C GLU A 274 38.42 25.46 9.77
N GLU A 275 37.95 24.29 9.25
CA GLU A 275 36.72 24.16 8.44
C GLU A 275 35.46 24.01 9.30
N MET A 276 35.55 23.68 10.59
CA MET A 276 34.39 23.41 11.45
C MET A 276 33.36 24.54 11.45
N ASP A 277 33.82 25.79 11.56
CA ASP A 277 32.93 26.96 11.60
C ASP A 277 32.24 27.20 10.23
N ALA A 278 32.92 26.92 9.12
CA ALA A 278 32.35 26.99 7.77
C ALA A 278 31.23 25.97 7.58
N VAL A 279 31.44 24.73 8.07
CA VAL A 279 30.37 23.68 8.03
C VAL A 279 29.14 24.11 8.81
N LYS A 280 29.28 24.65 10.03
CA LYS A 280 28.17 25.11 10.86
C LYS A 280 27.44 26.31 10.24
N ALA A 281 28.20 27.28 9.71
CA ALA A 281 27.61 28.42 9.01
C ALA A 281 26.82 27.99 7.77
N TYR A 282 27.36 27.03 6.99
CA TYR A 282 26.69 26.47 5.83
C TYR A 282 25.41 25.71 6.22
N ALA A 283 25.48 24.90 7.29
CA ALA A 283 24.29 24.18 7.80
C ALA A 283 23.15 25.15 8.15
N SER A 284 23.45 26.23 8.87
CA SER A 284 22.46 27.26 9.22
C SER A 284 21.87 27.96 7.97
N LYS A 285 22.71 28.25 6.96
CA LYS A 285 22.27 28.84 5.69
C LYS A 285 21.36 27.93 4.92
N VAL A 286 21.70 26.64 4.81
CA VAL A 286 20.90 25.63 4.09
C VAL A 286 19.60 25.36 4.83
N GLU A 287 19.62 25.19 6.16
CA GLU A 287 18.40 25.00 6.96
C GLU A 287 17.40 26.13 6.73
N LYS A 288 17.85 27.39 6.73
CA LYS A 288 16.98 28.53 6.45
C LYS A 288 16.32 28.41 5.05
N GLY A 289 17.11 28.09 4.03
CA GLY A 289 16.58 27.93 2.66
C GLY A 289 15.59 26.77 2.55
N LEU A 290 15.84 25.64 3.23
CA LEU A 290 14.95 24.49 3.25
C LEU A 290 13.62 24.80 3.95
N ARG A 291 13.63 25.56 5.04
CA ARG A 291 12.41 26.01 5.73
C ARG A 291 11.53 26.90 4.85
N GLU A 292 12.15 27.72 3.98
CA GLU A 292 11.44 28.53 2.99
C GLU A 292 10.88 27.65 1.85
N GLU A 293 11.68 26.67 1.36
CA GLU A 293 11.31 25.76 0.28
C GLU A 293 10.13 24.82 0.66
N TYR A 294 10.14 24.33 1.90
CA TYR A 294 9.17 23.34 2.40
C TYR A 294 8.18 23.91 3.43
N ASP A 295 7.92 25.23 3.40
CA ASP A 295 7.00 25.91 4.34
C ASP A 295 5.59 25.30 4.35
N GLY A 296 5.14 24.79 3.21
CA GLY A 296 3.83 24.14 3.07
C GLY A 296 3.74 22.71 3.61
N SER A 297 4.88 22.01 3.78
CA SER A 297 4.90 20.57 4.09
C SER A 297 5.74 20.21 5.33
N ASP A 298 6.98 20.67 5.43
CA ASP A 298 7.96 20.21 6.42
C ASP A 298 8.51 21.35 7.28
N LYS A 299 7.63 22.10 7.96
CA LYS A 299 8.00 23.26 8.80
C LYS A 299 9.04 22.98 9.89
N GLY A 300 9.15 21.71 10.28
CA GLY A 300 10.09 21.25 11.32
C GLY A 300 11.49 20.92 10.82
N ILE A 301 11.76 21.04 9.49
CA ILE A 301 13.05 20.63 8.90
C ILE A 301 14.22 21.32 9.58
N SER A 302 15.24 20.54 9.93
CA SER A 302 16.42 21.00 10.65
C SER A 302 17.68 20.25 10.21
N ILE A 303 18.82 20.95 10.18
CA ILE A 303 20.14 20.39 9.98
C ILE A 303 20.97 20.60 11.26
N GLN A 304 21.15 19.51 12.00
CA GLN A 304 21.89 19.51 13.25
C GLN A 304 23.35 19.09 13.03
N ILE A 305 24.30 19.83 13.62
CA ILE A 305 25.71 19.49 13.60
C ILE A 305 26.14 19.18 15.05
N THR A 306 26.69 17.98 15.24
CA THR A 306 27.24 17.55 16.54
C THR A 306 28.72 17.29 16.39
N GLU A 307 29.52 17.91 17.25
CA GLU A 307 30.97 17.68 17.33
C GLU A 307 31.25 16.40 18.10
N ALA A 308 32.07 15.50 17.55
CA ALA A 308 32.48 14.26 18.21
C ALA A 308 33.95 14.19 18.57
N GLY A 309 34.69 15.28 18.33
CA GLY A 309 36.12 15.39 18.66
C GLY A 309 37.05 14.89 17.56
N HIS A 310 38.36 14.89 17.87
CA HIS A 310 39.38 14.44 16.92
C HIS A 310 39.41 12.93 16.81
N GLU A 311 39.37 12.42 15.55
CA GLU A 311 39.31 10.98 15.27
C GLU A 311 40.20 10.63 14.07
N SER A 312 40.80 9.43 14.08
CA SER A 312 41.38 8.78 12.91
C SER A 312 40.38 7.74 12.42
N ALA A 313 39.94 7.84 11.18
CA ALA A 313 38.91 6.96 10.61
C ALA A 313 39.22 6.60 9.16
N LYS A 314 38.58 5.51 8.71
CA LYS A 314 38.48 5.16 7.28
C LYS A 314 37.37 5.98 6.62
N VAL A 315 37.73 6.88 5.74
CA VAL A 315 36.85 7.75 4.98
C VAL A 315 36.69 7.24 3.53
N LEU A 316 35.69 7.68 2.84
CA LEU A 316 35.57 7.39 1.41
C LEU A 316 36.77 7.94 0.63
N HIS A 317 37.36 7.09 -0.23
CA HIS A 317 38.29 7.57 -1.26
C HIS A 317 37.62 8.67 -2.09
N PRO A 318 38.36 9.75 -2.49
CA PRO A 318 37.75 10.87 -3.23
C PRO A 318 36.87 10.47 -4.43
N THR A 319 37.30 9.47 -5.22
CA THR A 319 36.50 8.93 -6.34
C THR A 319 35.18 8.29 -5.86
N SER A 320 35.22 7.56 -4.74
CA SER A 320 34.01 6.93 -4.16
C SER A 320 33.06 7.95 -3.56
N ARG A 321 33.61 9.03 -2.93
CA ARG A 321 32.83 10.17 -2.48
C ARG A 321 32.06 10.81 -3.64
N GLU A 322 32.74 11.06 -4.77
CA GLU A 322 32.08 11.63 -5.95
C GLU A 322 31.00 10.70 -6.53
N LYS A 323 31.18 9.38 -6.53
CA LYS A 323 30.16 8.42 -6.94
C LYS A 323 28.91 8.53 -6.06
N VAL A 324 29.09 8.52 -4.73
CA VAL A 324 27.97 8.64 -3.76
C VAL A 324 27.23 9.97 -3.93
N LEU A 325 27.97 11.08 -4.03
CA LEU A 325 27.37 12.39 -4.25
C LEU A 325 26.63 12.46 -5.58
N PHE A 326 27.22 11.93 -6.65
CA PHE A 326 26.58 11.90 -7.97
C PHE A 326 25.28 11.10 -7.94
N TYR A 327 25.30 9.92 -7.29
CA TYR A 327 24.08 9.10 -7.13
C TYR A 327 22.99 9.87 -6.39
N LEU A 328 23.28 10.44 -5.23
CA LEU A 328 22.32 11.17 -4.41
C LEU A 328 21.75 12.42 -5.11
N MET A 329 22.52 13.04 -6.00
CA MET A 329 22.09 14.22 -6.76
C MET A 329 21.27 13.88 -8.00
N GLU A 330 21.54 12.73 -8.65
CA GLU A 330 20.97 12.40 -9.96
C GLU A 330 19.90 11.29 -9.90
N VAL A 331 19.84 10.51 -8.78
CA VAL A 331 18.79 9.50 -8.64
C VAL A 331 17.40 10.18 -8.71
N PRO A 332 16.50 9.69 -9.56
CA PRO A 332 15.16 10.25 -9.65
C PRO A 332 14.44 10.22 -8.29
N PHE A 333 13.73 11.29 -7.95
CA PHE A 333 12.96 11.41 -6.73
C PHE A 333 11.64 12.15 -6.97
N GLY A 334 10.60 11.78 -6.23
CA GLY A 334 9.30 12.43 -6.24
C GLY A 334 8.45 12.08 -7.47
N ILE A 335 7.50 12.95 -7.77
CA ILE A 335 6.60 12.78 -8.91
C ILE A 335 7.37 12.96 -10.21
N GLN A 336 7.34 11.94 -11.07
CA GLN A 336 7.96 11.97 -12.39
C GLN A 336 6.94 12.32 -13.47
N LYS A 337 5.67 11.91 -13.29
CA LYS A 337 4.60 12.18 -14.25
C LYS A 337 3.23 12.19 -13.56
N MET A 338 2.38 13.13 -13.95
CA MET A 338 0.95 13.15 -13.62
C MET A 338 0.17 12.44 -14.71
N SER A 339 -0.96 11.81 -14.36
CA SER A 339 -1.82 11.14 -15.32
C SER A 339 -2.41 12.13 -16.33
N ALA A 340 -2.37 11.76 -17.61
CA ALA A 340 -3.03 12.52 -18.67
C ALA A 340 -4.54 12.19 -18.82
N ASN A 341 -4.98 11.09 -18.18
CA ASN A 341 -6.35 10.58 -18.32
C ASN A 341 -7.20 10.85 -17.06
N ILE A 342 -6.59 10.96 -15.89
CA ILE A 342 -7.27 11.15 -14.60
C ILE A 342 -6.65 12.39 -13.95
N GLU A 343 -7.44 13.44 -13.79
CA GLU A 343 -6.98 14.71 -13.21
C GLU A 343 -6.57 14.52 -11.74
N GLY A 344 -5.45 15.14 -11.36
CA GLY A 344 -4.93 15.07 -9.98
C GLY A 344 -4.18 13.79 -9.64
N LEU A 345 -4.28 12.72 -10.43
CA LEU A 345 -3.60 11.46 -10.16
C LEU A 345 -2.11 11.53 -10.50
N VAL A 346 -1.26 11.12 -9.56
CA VAL A 346 0.14 10.81 -9.85
C VAL A 346 0.20 9.51 -10.66
N GLU A 347 0.75 9.58 -11.89
CA GLU A 347 0.93 8.38 -12.72
C GLU A 347 2.20 7.63 -12.33
N THR A 348 3.33 8.35 -12.24
CA THR A 348 4.66 7.74 -12.03
C THR A 348 5.44 8.53 -10.99
N SER A 349 6.00 7.84 -10.02
CA SER A 349 6.85 8.43 -8.98
C SER A 349 7.97 7.49 -8.53
N THR A 350 8.93 8.06 -7.82
CA THR A 350 9.95 7.27 -7.11
C THR A 350 10.34 7.95 -5.79
N ASN A 351 10.78 7.14 -4.83
CA ASN A 351 11.20 7.58 -3.52
C ASN A 351 12.46 6.84 -3.09
N ILE A 352 13.56 7.55 -2.89
CA ILE A 352 14.77 6.98 -2.29
C ILE A 352 14.54 6.80 -0.78
N GLY A 353 14.04 5.61 -0.41
CA GLY A 353 13.55 5.33 0.95
C GLY A 353 14.66 4.90 1.89
N ILE A 354 15.71 4.25 1.40
CA ILE A 354 16.82 3.75 2.22
C ILE A 354 18.15 4.12 1.57
N VAL A 355 19.08 4.60 2.38
CA VAL A 355 20.50 4.67 2.03
C VAL A 355 21.33 4.16 3.19
N SER A 356 22.44 3.48 2.89
CA SER A 356 23.47 3.13 3.87
C SER A 356 24.84 3.05 3.22
N LEU A 357 25.86 3.34 4.02
CA LEU A 357 27.26 3.29 3.60
C LEU A 357 28.04 2.35 4.52
N SER A 358 28.37 1.18 4.02
CA SER A 358 29.20 0.17 4.69
C SER A 358 30.71 0.41 4.46
N GLU A 359 31.56 -0.56 4.79
CA GLU A 359 33.00 -0.46 4.58
C GLU A 359 33.34 -0.44 3.08
N ASP A 360 32.65 -1.21 2.27
CA ASP A 360 32.95 -1.49 0.86
C ASP A 360 31.83 -1.16 -0.13
N GLU A 361 30.66 -0.74 0.38
CA GLU A 361 29.47 -0.51 -0.43
C GLU A 361 28.68 0.72 0.00
N PHE A 362 28.17 1.46 -0.97
CA PHE A 362 27.03 2.35 -0.83
C PHE A 362 25.77 1.64 -1.36
N PHE A 363 24.83 1.40 -0.46
CA PHE A 363 23.54 0.79 -0.72
C PHE A 363 22.46 1.86 -0.82
N ALA A 364 21.56 1.74 -1.81
CA ALA A 364 20.36 2.55 -1.90
C ALA A 364 19.16 1.71 -2.37
N SER A 365 17.99 1.91 -1.75
CA SER A 365 16.73 1.30 -2.19
C SER A 365 15.70 2.39 -2.48
N SER A 366 15.15 2.37 -3.69
CA SER A 366 14.14 3.32 -4.16
C SER A 366 12.84 2.59 -4.52
N GLY A 367 11.73 2.98 -3.88
CA GLY A 367 10.40 2.52 -4.28
C GLY A 367 9.98 3.23 -5.57
N VAL A 368 9.75 2.47 -6.64
CA VAL A 368 9.27 2.96 -7.93
C VAL A 368 7.82 2.55 -8.12
N ARG A 369 6.95 3.50 -8.48
CA ARG A 369 5.52 3.26 -8.67
C ARG A 369 5.03 3.89 -9.98
N SER A 370 4.13 3.19 -10.67
CA SER A 370 3.41 3.76 -11.81
C SER A 370 2.11 2.99 -12.07
N SER A 371 1.05 3.69 -12.46
CA SER A 371 -0.17 3.09 -13.01
C SER A 371 -0.02 2.67 -14.48
N VAL A 372 1.18 2.85 -15.07
CA VAL A 372 1.53 2.43 -16.44
C VAL A 372 2.81 1.60 -16.39
N GLU A 373 2.72 0.30 -16.70
CA GLU A 373 3.84 -0.64 -16.54
C GLU A 373 5.08 -0.21 -17.34
N ALA A 374 4.89 0.27 -18.58
CA ALA A 374 6.00 0.75 -19.40
C ALA A 374 6.73 1.95 -18.79
N ALA A 375 6.00 2.87 -18.13
CA ALA A 375 6.59 4.02 -17.46
C ALA A 375 7.33 3.63 -16.18
N ARG A 376 6.78 2.65 -15.40
CA ARG A 376 7.46 2.07 -14.25
C ARG A 376 8.80 1.46 -14.66
N ASN A 377 8.79 0.63 -15.70
CA ASN A 377 10.00 -0.04 -16.19
C ASN A 377 11.04 0.97 -16.70
N ALA A 378 10.62 1.98 -17.47
CA ALA A 378 11.53 3.02 -17.96
C ALA A 378 12.16 3.84 -16.81
N LEU A 379 11.46 4.05 -15.71
CA LEU A 379 12.02 4.72 -14.53
C LEU A 379 12.99 3.79 -13.77
N SER A 380 12.66 2.51 -13.67
CA SER A 380 13.55 1.46 -13.15
C SER A 380 14.85 1.38 -13.96
N ASP A 381 14.76 1.34 -15.31
CA ASP A 381 15.92 1.32 -16.22
C ASP A 381 16.82 2.55 -16.02
N LYS A 382 16.24 3.70 -15.70
CA LYS A 382 16.99 4.92 -15.40
C LYS A 382 17.86 4.77 -14.15
N ILE A 383 17.33 4.17 -13.09
CA ILE A 383 18.05 3.92 -11.85
C ILE A 383 19.10 2.85 -12.07
N GLN A 384 18.76 1.80 -12.82
CA GLN A 384 19.70 0.76 -13.23
C GLN A 384 20.89 1.36 -13.98
N TYR A 385 20.63 2.15 -15.02
CA TYR A 385 21.69 2.75 -15.84
C TYR A 385 22.61 3.67 -15.01
N LEU A 386 22.03 4.45 -14.09
CA LEU A 386 22.81 5.28 -13.15
C LEU A 386 23.72 4.42 -12.26
N THR A 387 23.20 3.33 -11.72
CA THR A 387 23.93 2.39 -10.86
C THR A 387 25.08 1.73 -11.61
N GLU A 388 24.81 1.18 -12.80
CA GLU A 388 25.81 0.52 -13.66
C GLU A 388 26.90 1.51 -14.14
N PHE A 389 26.52 2.75 -14.48
CA PHE A 389 27.46 3.81 -14.85
C PHE A 389 28.46 4.11 -13.74
N LEU A 390 28.05 4.01 -12.47
CA LEU A 390 28.90 4.16 -11.30
C LEU A 390 29.70 2.90 -10.94
N GLY A 391 29.52 1.83 -11.74
CA GLY A 391 30.20 0.55 -11.55
C GLY A 391 29.58 -0.31 -10.47
N GLY A 392 28.28 -0.10 -10.19
CA GLY A 392 27.51 -0.87 -9.23
C GLY A 392 26.69 -1.99 -9.87
N GLU A 393 26.02 -2.78 -9.02
CA GLU A 393 25.06 -3.81 -9.36
C GLU A 393 23.65 -3.34 -9.02
N TYR A 394 22.69 -3.72 -9.85
CA TYR A 394 21.29 -3.35 -9.71
C TYR A 394 20.41 -4.58 -9.61
N GLU A 395 19.42 -4.56 -8.70
CA GLU A 395 18.42 -5.61 -8.64
C GLU A 395 17.01 -5.02 -8.42
N ILE A 396 15.98 -5.80 -8.83
CA ILE A 396 14.58 -5.49 -8.59
C ILE A 396 14.06 -6.44 -7.52
N GLN A 397 13.42 -5.88 -6.49
CA GLN A 397 12.75 -6.65 -5.44
C GLN A 397 11.27 -6.31 -5.39
N GLY A 398 10.41 -7.26 -4.98
CA GLY A 398 9.00 -7.05 -4.66
C GLY A 398 8.19 -6.43 -5.80
N ALA A 399 8.47 -6.79 -7.06
CA ALA A 399 7.76 -6.24 -8.20
C ALA A 399 6.32 -6.77 -8.28
N TYR A 400 5.35 -5.86 -8.42
CA TYR A 400 3.95 -6.17 -8.66
C TYR A 400 3.38 -5.31 -9.80
N PRO A 401 2.41 -5.83 -10.59
CA PRO A 401 1.89 -5.16 -11.77
C PRO A 401 0.96 -4.00 -11.42
N ALA A 402 0.78 -3.09 -12.37
CA ALA A 402 -0.24 -2.05 -12.32
C ALA A 402 -1.61 -2.60 -12.74
N TRP A 403 -2.66 -2.02 -12.19
CA TRP A 403 -3.98 -2.07 -12.79
C TRP A 403 -4.14 -0.82 -13.66
N GLU A 404 -3.84 -0.98 -14.95
CA GLU A 404 -3.86 0.14 -15.89
C GLU A 404 -5.29 0.64 -16.14
N TYR A 405 -5.45 1.96 -16.27
CA TYR A 405 -6.73 2.57 -16.59
C TYR A 405 -7.28 2.04 -17.92
N ARG A 406 -8.45 1.40 -17.86
CA ARG A 406 -9.19 0.93 -19.03
C ARG A 406 -10.14 2.02 -19.51
N LYS A 407 -9.91 2.54 -20.73
CA LYS A 407 -10.70 3.64 -21.28
C LYS A 407 -12.17 3.23 -21.53
N GLU A 408 -12.39 2.04 -22.08
CA GLU A 408 -13.71 1.47 -22.34
C GLU A 408 -13.96 0.35 -21.33
N SER A 409 -14.87 0.56 -20.39
CA SER A 409 -15.25 -0.38 -19.33
C SER A 409 -16.77 -0.43 -19.20
N PRO A 410 -17.43 -1.42 -19.86
CA PRO A 410 -18.87 -1.62 -19.72
C PRO A 410 -19.32 -1.85 -18.28
N LEU A 411 -18.51 -2.53 -17.47
CA LEU A 411 -18.80 -2.74 -16.05
C LEU A 411 -18.84 -1.42 -15.29
N ARG A 412 -17.78 -0.59 -15.40
CA ARG A 412 -17.76 0.73 -14.78
C ARG A 412 -18.93 1.59 -15.20
N ASP A 413 -19.19 1.64 -16.52
CA ASP A 413 -20.24 2.50 -17.07
C ASP A 413 -21.62 2.07 -16.54
N LYS A 414 -21.88 0.76 -16.41
CA LYS A 414 -23.09 0.22 -15.79
C LYS A 414 -23.16 0.54 -14.28
N MET A 415 -22.06 0.37 -13.55
CA MET A 415 -22.01 0.70 -12.13
C MET A 415 -22.28 2.18 -11.87
N VAL A 416 -21.73 3.09 -12.70
CA VAL A 416 -22.02 4.54 -12.62
C VAL A 416 -23.49 4.83 -12.88
N GLU A 417 -24.10 4.22 -13.91
CA GLU A 417 -25.53 4.36 -14.24
C GLU A 417 -26.44 3.93 -13.08
N VAL A 418 -26.14 2.77 -12.49
CA VAL A 418 -26.91 2.22 -11.36
C VAL A 418 -26.79 3.14 -10.15
N TYR A 419 -25.59 3.61 -9.81
CA TYR A 419 -25.36 4.52 -8.69
C TYR A 419 -26.13 5.84 -8.87
N GLU A 420 -26.02 6.46 -10.05
CA GLU A 420 -26.73 7.69 -10.37
C GLU A 420 -28.26 7.52 -10.27
N THR A 421 -28.77 6.37 -10.74
CA THR A 421 -30.20 6.04 -10.65
C THR A 421 -30.66 5.88 -9.20
N MET A 422 -29.87 5.23 -8.33
CA MET A 422 -30.23 4.98 -6.94
C MET A 422 -30.13 6.22 -6.04
N TYR A 423 -29.08 7.03 -6.26
CA TYR A 423 -28.71 8.09 -5.32
C TYR A 423 -28.84 9.50 -5.89
N GLY A 424 -29.20 9.67 -7.17
CA GLY A 424 -29.39 10.97 -7.80
C GLY A 424 -28.10 11.77 -8.07
N GLN A 425 -26.94 11.15 -7.88
CA GLN A 425 -25.62 11.73 -8.13
C GLN A 425 -24.66 10.64 -8.67
N LYS A 426 -23.66 11.04 -9.42
CA LYS A 426 -22.62 10.11 -9.89
C LYS A 426 -21.67 9.74 -8.77
N PRO A 427 -21.18 8.50 -8.77
CA PRO A 427 -20.07 8.13 -7.90
C PRO A 427 -18.79 8.85 -8.33
N GLU A 428 -17.85 9.01 -7.42
CA GLU A 428 -16.51 9.43 -7.78
C GLU A 428 -15.77 8.27 -8.47
N VAL A 429 -15.24 8.53 -9.67
CA VAL A 429 -14.40 7.54 -10.37
C VAL A 429 -12.95 7.90 -10.13
N VAL A 430 -12.27 7.08 -9.35
CA VAL A 430 -10.95 7.40 -8.79
C VAL A 430 -9.92 6.33 -9.12
N ALA A 431 -8.66 6.68 -8.91
CA ALA A 431 -7.53 5.77 -8.99
C ALA A 431 -6.56 6.04 -7.85
N ILE A 432 -5.84 5.03 -7.41
CA ILE A 432 -4.89 5.14 -6.30
C ILE A 432 -3.46 4.96 -6.79
N HIS A 433 -2.54 5.73 -6.19
CA HIS A 433 -1.10 5.57 -6.43
C HIS A 433 -0.45 4.61 -5.42
N ALA A 434 -1.15 3.50 -5.14
CA ALA A 434 -0.71 2.38 -4.31
C ALA A 434 -1.07 1.06 -5.02
N GLY A 435 -0.64 -0.10 -4.51
CA GLY A 435 -1.00 -1.40 -5.07
C GLY A 435 -2.35 -1.89 -4.56
N LEU A 436 -3.05 -2.66 -5.38
CA LEU A 436 -4.25 -3.44 -5.04
C LEU A 436 -4.16 -4.80 -5.75
N GLU A 437 -4.82 -5.83 -5.21
CA GLU A 437 -4.91 -7.15 -5.85
C GLU A 437 -5.47 -7.10 -7.27
N CYS A 438 -6.33 -6.10 -7.55
CA CYS A 438 -6.86 -5.82 -8.90
C CYS A 438 -5.75 -5.75 -9.97
N GLY A 439 -4.55 -5.25 -9.63
CA GLY A 439 -3.41 -5.21 -10.55
C GLY A 439 -2.92 -6.60 -10.94
N LEU A 440 -2.87 -7.52 -9.98
CA LEU A 440 -2.47 -8.91 -10.21
C LEU A 440 -3.50 -9.64 -11.08
N PHE A 441 -4.79 -9.49 -10.77
CA PHE A 441 -5.87 -10.12 -11.56
C PHE A 441 -5.97 -9.52 -12.96
N TYR A 442 -5.81 -8.20 -13.09
CA TYR A 442 -5.78 -7.54 -14.39
C TYR A 442 -4.66 -8.10 -15.30
N LYS A 443 -3.50 -8.43 -14.71
CA LYS A 443 -2.38 -9.03 -15.43
C LYS A 443 -2.60 -10.52 -15.75
N LYS A 444 -3.23 -11.28 -14.85
CA LYS A 444 -3.42 -12.74 -14.96
C LYS A 444 -4.62 -13.14 -15.80
N ILE A 445 -5.66 -12.29 -15.85
CA ILE A 445 -6.91 -12.58 -16.54
C ILE A 445 -7.03 -11.68 -17.77
N ASP A 446 -6.70 -12.23 -18.93
CA ASP A 446 -6.76 -11.47 -20.19
C ASP A 446 -8.14 -10.89 -20.47
N GLY A 447 -8.20 -9.60 -20.76
CA GLY A 447 -9.43 -8.88 -21.05
C GLY A 447 -10.29 -8.54 -19.84
N LEU A 448 -9.81 -8.70 -18.61
CA LEU A 448 -10.55 -8.40 -17.38
C LEU A 448 -11.04 -6.94 -17.37
N ASP A 449 -12.34 -6.77 -17.09
CA ASP A 449 -12.96 -5.49 -16.75
C ASP A 449 -13.22 -5.49 -15.24
N CYS A 450 -12.47 -4.67 -14.52
CA CYS A 450 -12.45 -4.66 -13.06
C CYS A 450 -12.82 -3.28 -12.53
N VAL A 451 -13.62 -3.25 -11.47
CA VAL A 451 -13.96 -2.06 -10.68
C VAL A 451 -13.92 -2.44 -9.21
N SER A 452 -13.32 -1.60 -8.37
CA SER A 452 -13.38 -1.78 -6.92
C SER A 452 -14.38 -0.80 -6.32
N LEU A 453 -15.11 -1.28 -5.33
CA LEU A 453 -16.04 -0.52 -4.49
C LEU A 453 -15.84 -0.93 -3.02
N GLY A 454 -16.39 -0.16 -2.12
CA GLY A 454 -16.36 -0.52 -0.69
C GLY A 454 -17.23 0.37 0.17
N THR A 455 -17.21 0.09 1.44
CA THR A 455 -17.97 0.78 2.48
C THR A 455 -17.08 1.71 3.29
N ASP A 456 -17.68 2.72 3.93
CA ASP A 456 -16.92 3.66 4.74
C ASP A 456 -16.32 2.96 5.97
N MET A 457 -14.99 2.95 6.01
CA MET A 457 -14.18 2.52 7.14
C MET A 457 -13.25 3.65 7.57
N LYS A 458 -12.83 3.64 8.82
CA LYS A 458 -11.88 4.62 9.35
C LYS A 458 -10.84 3.93 10.22
N ASP A 459 -9.67 4.54 10.27
CA ASP A 459 -8.55 4.10 11.12
C ASP A 459 -8.20 2.62 10.93
N ILE A 460 -8.37 2.10 9.70
CA ILE A 460 -7.96 0.74 9.32
C ILE A 460 -6.51 0.48 9.74
N HIS A 461 -6.14 -0.77 9.95
CA HIS A 461 -4.81 -1.19 10.41
C HIS A 461 -4.40 -0.61 11.76
N THR A 462 -5.38 -0.14 12.56
CA THR A 462 -5.16 0.33 13.94
C THR A 462 -6.17 -0.27 14.91
N SER A 463 -5.89 -0.17 16.21
CA SER A 463 -6.82 -0.58 17.27
C SER A 463 -8.08 0.29 17.39
N GLU A 464 -8.20 1.34 16.60
CA GLU A 464 -9.34 2.27 16.57
C GLU A 464 -10.20 2.09 15.30
N GLU A 465 -9.95 1.03 14.53
CA GLU A 465 -10.67 0.69 13.31
C GLU A 465 -12.18 0.59 13.54
N VAL A 466 -12.95 1.20 12.64
CA VAL A 466 -14.41 1.20 12.69
C VAL A 466 -15.03 1.02 11.29
N LEU A 467 -16.15 0.30 11.25
CA LEU A 467 -16.97 0.04 10.06
C LEU A 467 -18.33 0.77 10.21
N ASP A 468 -18.69 1.60 9.24
CA ASP A 468 -19.96 2.34 9.22
C ASP A 468 -21.14 1.43 8.84
N ILE A 469 -22.09 1.25 9.76
CA ILE A 469 -23.26 0.37 9.57
C ILE A 469 -24.17 0.88 8.46
N ALA A 470 -24.41 2.18 8.40
CA ALA A 470 -25.33 2.76 7.41
C ALA A 470 -24.71 2.74 6.00
N SER A 471 -23.39 2.96 5.88
CA SER A 471 -22.66 2.79 4.64
C SER A 471 -22.71 1.33 4.17
N THR A 472 -22.47 0.36 5.07
CA THR A 472 -22.56 -1.07 4.77
C THR A 472 -23.93 -1.42 4.18
N GLU A 473 -25.03 -0.87 4.71
CA GLU A 473 -26.38 -1.11 4.17
C GLU A 473 -26.54 -0.53 2.76
N ARG A 474 -26.06 0.70 2.52
CA ARG A 474 -26.18 1.36 1.21
C ARG A 474 -25.33 0.66 0.15
N VAL A 475 -24.10 0.27 0.48
CA VAL A 475 -23.20 -0.45 -0.43
C VAL A 475 -23.75 -1.84 -0.76
N TRP A 476 -24.33 -2.56 0.21
CA TRP A 476 -25.03 -3.81 -0.04
C TRP A 476 -26.15 -3.65 -1.06
N LYS A 477 -27.04 -2.66 -0.86
CA LYS A 477 -28.14 -2.38 -1.79
C LYS A 477 -27.63 -2.04 -3.19
N TYR A 478 -26.55 -1.29 -3.26
CA TYR A 478 -25.91 -0.92 -4.51
C TYR A 478 -25.31 -2.16 -5.22
N LEU A 479 -24.56 -2.99 -4.52
CA LEU A 479 -23.98 -4.22 -5.07
C LEU A 479 -25.05 -5.16 -5.61
N VAL A 480 -26.13 -5.41 -4.84
CA VAL A 480 -27.27 -6.22 -5.27
C VAL A 480 -27.92 -5.64 -6.53
N LYS A 481 -28.13 -4.31 -6.56
CA LYS A 481 -28.73 -3.66 -7.73
C LYS A 481 -27.82 -3.69 -8.95
N VAL A 482 -26.53 -3.57 -8.80
CA VAL A 482 -25.56 -3.75 -9.89
C VAL A 482 -25.66 -5.16 -10.47
N LEU A 483 -25.66 -6.20 -9.63
CA LEU A 483 -25.81 -7.59 -10.09
C LEU A 483 -27.13 -7.84 -10.83
N GLU A 484 -28.22 -7.23 -10.35
CA GLU A 484 -29.54 -7.29 -11.02
C GLU A 484 -29.52 -6.68 -12.43
N GLU A 485 -28.73 -5.62 -12.64
CA GLU A 485 -28.64 -4.90 -13.94
C GLU A 485 -27.60 -5.50 -14.90
N LEU A 486 -26.79 -6.47 -14.47
CA LEU A 486 -25.76 -7.12 -15.30
C LEU A 486 -26.30 -8.32 -16.08
N LYS A 487 -27.33 -8.08 -16.91
CA LYS A 487 -27.98 -9.12 -17.75
C LYS A 487 -27.27 -9.35 -19.08
N ASP A 488 -26.52 -8.34 -19.56
CA ASP A 488 -25.92 -8.33 -20.90
C ASP A 488 -24.38 -8.32 -20.79
#